data_a4feb11595aac7dd9bb59fb62a3c8035
#
_entry.id   a4feb11595aac7dd9bb59fb62a3c8035
#
_cell.length_a   1.000
_cell.length_b   1.000
_cell.length_c   1.000
_cell.angle_alpha   90.00
_cell.angle_beta   90.00
_cell.angle_gamma   90.00
#
_symmetry.space_group_name_H-M   'P 1'
#
loop_
_entity.id
_entity.type
_entity.pdbx_description
1 polymer ?
#
loop_
_entity_poly.entity_id
_entity_poly.type
_entity_poly.pdbx_seq_one_letter_code
_entity_poly.pdbx_strand_id
1 'polypeptide(L)'
;MASALAVLADNSLTHGPLEVLLTMTEETGMDGAFGLQPNWLQAEILINTDSEEEGEIYMGCAGGIDFVSSLPLTREAVPAEFQTLKLTLKGLRGGHSGADIHMGLGNANKLLARFLAAHAAELDLRLLTFTGGTLRNAIPREAFATVAVESHKADALKSAAAQFLSAIQNEHGIKEPNIALVTEPLAHQGAALSADSRDRFLNLLNSTPNGVIRNSDVAKGVVETSLNIGVVTMEEDHAEINCLIR
;
A
#
# COMPACT_ATOMS: atom_id res chain seq x y z
N MET A 1 -3.41 -24.85 12.03
CA MET A 1 -2.81 -25.57 13.20
C MET A 1 -3.83 -26.39 13.98
N ALA A 2 -4.92 -25.82 14.50
CA ALA A 2 -5.90 -26.55 15.33
C ALA A 2 -6.48 -27.77 14.61
N SER A 3 -6.88 -27.65 13.35
CA SER A 3 -7.42 -28.77 12.54
C SER A 3 -6.45 -29.94 12.40
N ALA A 4 -5.17 -29.64 12.12
CA ALA A 4 -4.13 -30.67 12.01
C ALA A 4 -3.91 -31.42 13.34
N LEU A 5 -3.86 -30.66 14.45
CA LEU A 5 -3.73 -31.28 15.78
C LEU A 5 -4.95 -32.08 16.18
N ALA A 6 -6.17 -31.64 15.81
CA ALA A 6 -7.40 -32.38 16.07
C ALA A 6 -7.40 -33.74 15.33
N VAL A 7 -7.00 -33.75 14.06
CA VAL A 7 -6.91 -35.01 13.28
C VAL A 7 -5.87 -35.94 13.87
N LEU A 8 -4.71 -35.44 14.30
CA LEU A 8 -3.66 -36.29 14.95
C LEU A 8 -4.10 -36.84 16.31
N ALA A 9 -4.96 -36.10 17.04
CA ALA A 9 -5.43 -36.51 18.35
C ALA A 9 -6.62 -37.49 18.34
N ASP A 10 -7.35 -37.55 17.23
CA ASP A 10 -8.58 -38.35 17.13
C ASP A 10 -8.28 -39.76 16.61
N ASN A 11 -8.23 -40.72 17.53
CA ASN A 11 -8.02 -42.13 17.20
C ASN A 11 -9.23 -42.82 16.54
N SER A 12 -10.35 -42.16 16.38
CA SER A 12 -11.54 -42.69 15.71
C SER A 12 -11.54 -42.53 14.21
N LEU A 13 -10.68 -41.65 13.68
CA LEU A 13 -10.58 -41.36 12.27
C LEU A 13 -9.78 -42.43 11.54
N THR A 14 -10.32 -42.96 10.45
CA THR A 14 -9.62 -43.86 9.56
C THR A 14 -8.78 -43.08 8.55
N HIS A 15 -7.47 -43.16 8.62
CA HIS A 15 -6.54 -42.50 7.72
C HIS A 15 -5.30 -43.34 7.44
N GLY A 16 -4.60 -43.04 6.35
CA GLY A 16 -3.26 -43.55 6.07
C GLY A 16 -2.18 -42.81 6.87
N PRO A 17 -0.91 -42.94 6.53
CA PRO A 17 0.17 -42.14 7.14
C PRO A 17 -0.07 -40.65 6.96
N LEU A 18 0.12 -39.89 8.04
CA LEU A 18 -0.05 -38.44 8.06
C LEU A 18 1.26 -37.77 8.42
N GLU A 19 1.58 -36.71 7.71
CA GLU A 19 2.63 -35.79 8.02
C GLU A 19 2.00 -34.42 8.23
N VAL A 20 2.38 -33.68 9.27
CA VAL A 20 1.87 -32.34 9.55
C VAL A 20 3.01 -31.36 9.41
N LEU A 21 2.83 -30.40 8.50
CA LEU A 21 3.73 -29.29 8.30
C LEU A 21 3.14 -28.02 8.93
N LEU A 22 3.90 -27.42 9.85
CA LEU A 22 3.60 -26.13 10.43
C LEU A 22 4.71 -25.16 10.04
N THR A 23 4.37 -24.12 9.34
CA THR A 23 5.32 -23.09 8.91
C THR A 23 5.22 -21.82 9.76
N MET A 24 6.26 -21.02 9.73
CA MET A 24 6.34 -19.73 10.45
C MET A 24 6.26 -18.56 9.46
N THR A 25 5.87 -17.39 9.96
CA THR A 25 5.93 -16.12 9.23
C THR A 25 5.13 -16.08 7.92
N GLU A 26 3.97 -16.77 7.87
CA GLU A 26 3.14 -16.78 6.66
C GLU A 26 2.75 -15.34 6.27
N GLU A 27 2.23 -14.55 7.22
CA GLU A 27 1.75 -13.18 7.05
C GLU A 27 2.86 -12.16 6.75
N THR A 28 4.12 -12.47 7.07
CA THR A 28 5.23 -11.52 7.00
C THR A 28 6.29 -11.87 5.96
N GLY A 29 6.12 -12.96 5.20
CA GLY A 29 7.05 -13.30 4.14
C GLY A 29 7.23 -14.78 3.87
N MET A 30 6.50 -15.66 4.57
CA MET A 30 6.54 -17.13 4.38
C MET A 30 7.93 -17.77 4.53
N ASP A 31 8.77 -17.25 5.42
CA ASP A 31 10.15 -17.76 5.62
C ASP A 31 10.17 -19.25 5.90
N GLY A 32 9.18 -19.73 6.68
CA GLY A 32 9.05 -21.14 6.99
C GLY A 32 8.76 -22.01 5.76
N ALA A 33 7.96 -21.52 4.82
CA ALA A 33 7.67 -22.23 3.57
C ALA A 33 8.87 -22.19 2.61
N PHE A 34 9.51 -21.04 2.45
CA PHE A 34 10.73 -20.92 1.62
C PHE A 34 11.93 -21.68 2.19
N GLY A 35 11.96 -21.88 3.51
CA GLY A 35 13.02 -22.63 4.20
C GLY A 35 12.90 -24.16 4.08
N LEU A 36 11.82 -24.70 3.50
CA LEU A 36 11.63 -26.14 3.32
C LEU A 36 12.74 -26.75 2.47
N GLN A 37 13.29 -27.85 2.96
CA GLN A 37 14.30 -28.59 2.24
C GLN A 37 13.66 -29.73 1.40
N PRO A 38 14.21 -30.06 0.25
CA PRO A 38 13.75 -31.19 -0.54
C PRO A 38 13.74 -32.51 0.28
N ASN A 39 12.71 -33.31 0.06
CA ASN A 39 12.54 -34.64 0.68
C ASN A 39 12.30 -34.64 2.21
N TRP A 40 11.95 -33.51 2.82
CA TRP A 40 11.51 -33.51 4.22
C TRP A 40 10.17 -34.19 4.40
N LEU A 41 9.26 -34.05 3.42
CA LEU A 41 7.96 -34.69 3.40
C LEU A 41 7.96 -35.84 2.42
N GLN A 42 7.22 -36.90 2.77
CA GLN A 42 7.07 -38.11 1.95
C GLN A 42 5.65 -38.22 1.37
N ALA A 43 4.73 -37.39 1.88
CA ALA A 43 3.35 -37.42 1.42
C ALA A 43 3.24 -36.94 -0.03
N GLU A 44 2.40 -37.58 -0.82
CA GLU A 44 2.10 -37.22 -2.23
C GLU A 44 0.91 -36.29 -2.35
N ILE A 45 0.10 -36.16 -1.27
CA ILE A 45 -1.10 -35.35 -1.24
C ILE A 45 -0.91 -34.25 -0.17
N LEU A 46 -1.00 -32.98 -0.58
CA LEU A 46 -0.97 -31.84 0.32
C LEU A 46 -2.39 -31.32 0.51
N ILE A 47 -2.82 -31.24 1.77
CA ILE A 47 -4.07 -30.58 2.16
C ILE A 47 -3.71 -29.31 2.93
N ASN A 48 -3.95 -28.16 2.33
CA ASN A 48 -3.79 -26.86 2.99
C ASN A 48 -5.12 -26.48 3.65
N THR A 49 -5.10 -26.21 4.96
CA THR A 49 -6.27 -25.87 5.76
C THR A 49 -6.34 -24.37 6.09
N ASP A 50 -5.66 -23.54 5.33
CA ASP A 50 -5.62 -22.08 5.54
C ASP A 50 -6.80 -21.33 4.92
N SER A 51 -7.53 -21.95 3.99
CA SER A 51 -8.73 -21.37 3.40
C SER A 51 -9.85 -21.19 4.45
N GLU A 52 -10.45 -19.97 4.46
CA GLU A 52 -11.51 -19.59 5.41
C GLU A 52 -12.92 -19.76 4.83
N GLU A 53 -13.07 -20.03 3.53
CA GLU A 53 -14.36 -20.17 2.86
C GLU A 53 -14.96 -21.54 3.11
N GLU A 54 -16.08 -21.60 3.83
CA GLU A 54 -16.75 -22.85 4.16
C GLU A 54 -17.36 -23.49 2.91
N GLY A 55 -17.06 -24.77 2.71
CA GLY A 55 -17.59 -25.57 1.60
C GLY A 55 -16.86 -25.37 0.27
N GLU A 56 -15.76 -24.63 0.23
CA GLU A 56 -14.96 -24.41 -0.97
C GLU A 56 -13.60 -25.12 -0.89
N ILE A 57 -13.10 -25.57 -2.03
CA ILE A 57 -11.78 -26.15 -2.19
C ILE A 57 -11.03 -25.34 -3.23
N TYR A 58 -9.92 -24.71 -2.81
CA TYR A 58 -9.05 -23.96 -3.70
C TYR A 58 -7.93 -24.84 -4.22
N MET A 59 -7.82 -24.95 -5.55
CA MET A 59 -6.81 -25.79 -6.22
C MET A 59 -5.60 -25.00 -6.71
N GLY A 60 -5.51 -23.73 -6.37
CA GLY A 60 -4.41 -22.86 -6.79
C GLY A 60 -4.53 -21.46 -6.19
N CYS A 61 -3.48 -20.69 -6.35
CA CYS A 61 -3.45 -19.30 -5.91
C CYS A 61 -2.71 -18.43 -6.95
N ALA A 62 -2.93 -17.11 -6.87
CA ALA A 62 -2.14 -16.16 -7.64
C ALA A 62 -0.72 -16.09 -7.07
N GLY A 63 0.26 -16.00 -7.94
CA GLY A 63 1.62 -15.63 -7.57
C GLY A 63 1.72 -14.15 -7.18
N GLY A 64 2.85 -13.75 -6.59
CA GLY A 64 3.12 -12.35 -6.28
C GLY A 64 4.60 -12.02 -6.46
N ILE A 65 4.87 -10.77 -6.79
CA ILE A 65 6.24 -10.23 -6.89
C ILE A 65 6.29 -8.94 -6.09
N ASP A 66 7.25 -8.86 -5.17
CA ASP A 66 7.60 -7.61 -4.52
C ASP A 66 8.47 -6.77 -5.45
N PHE A 67 8.09 -5.54 -5.62
CA PHE A 67 8.85 -4.56 -6.39
C PHE A 67 9.13 -3.34 -5.53
N VAL A 68 10.41 -3.06 -5.30
CA VAL A 68 10.87 -1.91 -4.51
C VAL A 68 11.62 -0.96 -5.42
N SER A 69 11.11 0.27 -5.53
CA SER A 69 11.82 1.37 -6.17
C SER A 69 12.50 2.21 -5.11
N SER A 70 13.83 2.33 -5.18
CA SER A 70 14.60 3.25 -4.37
C SER A 70 15.03 4.46 -5.21
N LEU A 71 14.69 5.66 -4.76
CA LEU A 71 14.97 6.92 -5.43
C LEU A 71 15.92 7.76 -4.57
N PRO A 72 17.14 8.06 -5.01
CA PRO A 72 18.02 8.98 -4.29
C PRO A 72 17.45 10.41 -4.29
N LEU A 73 17.57 11.06 -3.14
CA LEU A 73 17.01 12.38 -2.88
C LEU A 73 18.12 13.39 -2.56
N THR A 74 17.92 14.61 -3.01
CA THR A 74 18.69 15.78 -2.58
C THR A 74 17.77 16.75 -1.87
N ARG A 75 18.30 17.44 -0.86
CA ARG A 75 17.55 18.36 -0.02
C ARG A 75 18.17 19.74 -0.01
N GLU A 76 17.33 20.73 0.25
CA GLU A 76 17.71 22.13 0.38
C GLU A 76 17.00 22.79 1.57
N ALA A 77 17.58 23.83 2.11
CA ALA A 77 16.97 24.55 3.22
C ALA A 77 15.64 25.19 2.81
N VAL A 78 14.65 25.14 3.69
CA VAL A 78 13.40 25.85 3.51
C VAL A 78 13.57 27.29 3.99
N PRO A 79 13.27 28.33 3.16
CA PRO A 79 13.36 29.71 3.58
C PRO A 79 12.44 30.05 4.77
N ALA A 80 12.88 31.00 5.61
CA ALA A 80 12.18 31.32 6.85
C ALA A 80 10.78 31.91 6.67
N GLU A 81 10.51 32.50 5.50
CA GLU A 81 9.21 33.05 5.11
C GLU A 81 8.18 31.98 4.71
N PHE A 82 8.58 30.73 4.63
CA PHE A 82 7.69 29.62 4.31
C PHE A 82 6.97 29.11 5.56
N GLN A 83 5.70 28.82 5.43
CA GLN A 83 4.90 28.14 6.43
C GLN A 83 4.89 26.65 6.17
N THR A 84 5.20 25.87 7.20
CA THR A 84 5.13 24.41 7.15
C THR A 84 3.74 23.92 7.53
N LEU A 85 3.22 22.95 6.77
CA LEU A 85 1.91 22.34 7.00
C LEU A 85 2.03 20.83 6.87
N LYS A 86 1.29 20.13 7.73
CA LYS A 86 1.08 18.68 7.62
C LYS A 86 -0.20 18.42 6.85
N LEU A 87 -0.12 17.59 5.84
CA LEU A 87 -1.24 17.04 5.10
C LEU A 87 -1.47 15.60 5.54
N THR A 88 -2.71 15.29 5.91
CA THR A 88 -3.11 13.93 6.30
C THR A 88 -4.30 13.51 5.46
N LEU A 89 -4.08 12.59 4.53
CA LEU A 89 -5.16 11.89 3.84
C LEU A 89 -5.49 10.64 4.63
N LYS A 90 -6.75 10.48 5.05
CA LYS A 90 -7.19 9.39 5.93
C LYS A 90 -8.65 9.02 5.72
N GLY A 91 -9.09 8.01 6.48
CA GLY A 91 -10.49 7.57 6.49
C GLY A 91 -10.86 6.64 5.33
N LEU A 92 -9.88 6.15 4.58
CA LEU A 92 -10.08 5.13 3.56
C LEU A 92 -10.31 3.75 4.21
N ARG A 93 -11.08 2.90 3.55
CA ARG A 93 -11.40 1.55 4.04
C ARG A 93 -10.16 0.66 4.11
N GLY A 94 -9.31 0.75 3.10
CA GLY A 94 -8.24 -0.21 2.90
C GLY A 94 -8.79 -1.59 2.55
N GLY A 95 -7.92 -2.58 2.53
CA GLY A 95 -8.27 -3.97 2.21
C GLY A 95 -7.04 -4.77 1.86
N HIS A 96 -7.23 -6.06 1.59
CA HIS A 96 -6.16 -6.94 1.13
C HIS A 96 -5.86 -6.68 -0.35
N SER A 97 -4.60 -6.50 -0.72
CA SER A 97 -4.19 -6.16 -2.09
C SER A 97 -4.46 -7.24 -3.14
N GLY A 98 -4.75 -8.45 -2.71
CA GLY A 98 -5.19 -9.54 -3.60
C GLY A 98 -6.72 -9.68 -3.59
N ALA A 99 -7.32 -9.94 -2.43
CA ALA A 99 -8.74 -10.24 -2.31
C ALA A 99 -9.64 -9.03 -2.63
N ASP A 100 -9.25 -7.81 -2.21
CA ASP A 100 -10.11 -6.62 -2.33
C ASP A 100 -9.72 -5.68 -3.47
N ILE A 101 -8.62 -5.94 -4.19
CA ILE A 101 -8.11 -5.03 -5.23
C ILE A 101 -9.14 -4.78 -6.35
N HIS A 102 -9.97 -5.78 -6.64
CA HIS A 102 -11.04 -5.71 -7.63
C HIS A 102 -12.15 -4.71 -7.27
N MET A 103 -12.29 -4.36 -5.98
CA MET A 103 -13.30 -3.43 -5.49
C MET A 103 -13.01 -1.99 -5.91
N GLY A 104 -11.78 -1.67 -6.34
CA GLY A 104 -11.38 -0.32 -6.73
C GLY A 104 -11.45 0.67 -5.57
N LEU A 105 -10.95 0.25 -4.40
CA LEU A 105 -10.83 1.09 -3.22
C LEU A 105 -9.74 2.15 -3.40
N GLY A 106 -9.87 3.26 -2.67
CA GLY A 106 -8.88 4.33 -2.71
C GLY A 106 -7.54 3.89 -2.13
N ASN A 107 -6.44 4.29 -2.80
CA ASN A 107 -5.08 4.13 -2.29
C ASN A 107 -4.57 5.49 -1.79
N ALA A 108 -4.34 5.62 -0.49
CA ALA A 108 -3.97 6.90 0.12
C ALA A 108 -2.66 7.48 -0.44
N ASN A 109 -1.66 6.63 -0.73
CA ASN A 109 -0.39 7.05 -1.32
C ASN A 109 -0.61 7.70 -2.69
N LYS A 110 -1.44 7.08 -3.52
CA LYS A 110 -1.76 7.55 -4.86
C LYS A 110 -2.53 8.86 -4.84
N LEU A 111 -3.54 8.96 -3.97
CA LEU A 111 -4.39 10.14 -3.88
C LEU A 111 -3.62 11.36 -3.34
N LEU A 112 -2.80 11.18 -2.30
CA LEU A 112 -1.99 12.27 -1.76
C LEU A 112 -0.91 12.73 -2.75
N ALA A 113 -0.24 11.78 -3.43
CA ALA A 113 0.73 12.12 -4.47
C ALA A 113 0.11 12.87 -5.65
N ARG A 114 -1.11 12.50 -6.05
CA ARG A 114 -1.89 13.21 -7.10
C ARG A 114 -2.17 14.65 -6.69
N PHE A 115 -2.59 14.88 -5.45
CA PHE A 115 -2.78 16.24 -4.93
C PHE A 115 -1.50 17.06 -4.98
N LEU A 116 -0.42 16.51 -4.43
CA LEU A 116 0.86 17.21 -4.36
C LEU A 116 1.40 17.56 -5.75
N ALA A 117 1.37 16.61 -6.69
CA ALA A 117 1.84 16.84 -8.06
C ALA A 117 1.04 17.92 -8.80
N ALA A 118 -0.29 17.96 -8.59
CA ALA A 118 -1.15 18.95 -9.23
C ALA A 118 -0.84 20.40 -8.78
N HIS A 119 -0.36 20.57 -7.54
CA HIS A 119 -0.17 21.89 -6.96
C HIS A 119 1.30 22.25 -6.69
N ALA A 120 2.24 21.34 -6.94
CA ALA A 120 3.65 21.54 -6.62
C ALA A 120 4.26 22.78 -7.31
N ALA A 121 4.00 22.97 -8.59
CA ALA A 121 4.56 24.07 -9.36
C ALA A 121 3.86 25.41 -9.07
N GLU A 122 2.53 25.42 -9.05
CA GLU A 122 1.73 26.64 -8.84
C GLU A 122 2.00 27.29 -7.47
N LEU A 123 2.07 26.46 -6.44
CA LEU A 123 2.26 26.93 -5.05
C LEU A 123 3.73 27.08 -4.66
N ASP A 124 4.68 26.72 -5.53
CA ASP A 124 6.10 26.56 -5.19
C ASP A 124 6.27 25.68 -3.94
N LEU A 125 5.53 24.57 -3.92
CA LEU A 125 5.44 23.67 -2.77
C LEU A 125 6.77 22.96 -2.53
N ARG A 126 7.28 23.06 -1.32
CA ARG A 126 8.46 22.34 -0.86
C ARG A 126 8.00 21.07 -0.13
N LEU A 127 8.41 19.91 -0.58
CA LEU A 127 8.08 18.63 0.06
C LEU A 127 9.17 18.24 1.06
N LEU A 128 8.84 18.12 2.34
CA LEU A 128 9.78 17.74 3.40
C LEU A 128 9.74 16.24 3.65
N THR A 129 8.54 15.68 3.83
CA THR A 129 8.35 14.26 4.10
C THR A 129 7.14 13.70 3.35
N PHE A 130 7.17 12.41 3.09
CA PHE A 130 6.02 11.64 2.60
C PHE A 130 6.09 10.24 3.18
N THR A 131 5.01 9.77 3.80
CA THR A 131 4.89 8.40 4.27
C THR A 131 3.46 7.90 4.09
N GLY A 132 3.29 6.61 3.84
CA GLY A 132 1.96 6.02 3.82
C GLY A 132 1.97 4.51 3.63
N GLY A 133 0.98 3.87 4.25
CA GLY A 133 0.89 2.43 4.32
C GLY A 133 1.89 1.81 5.31
N THR A 134 1.59 0.59 5.74
CA THR A 134 2.42 -0.15 6.71
C THR A 134 2.73 -1.58 6.24
N LEU A 135 1.90 -2.12 5.36
CA LEU A 135 2.03 -3.48 4.84
C LEU A 135 1.92 -3.46 3.31
N ARG A 136 2.84 -4.14 2.63
CA ARG A 136 2.86 -4.24 1.16
C ARG A 136 1.62 -4.93 0.57
N ASN A 137 1.05 -5.87 1.29
CA ASN A 137 -0.16 -6.61 0.91
C ASN A 137 -1.48 -5.96 1.35
N ALA A 138 -1.44 -4.76 1.93
CA ALA A 138 -2.62 -3.99 2.29
C ALA A 138 -2.76 -2.75 1.40
N ILE A 139 -4.00 -2.41 1.04
CA ILE A 139 -4.32 -1.14 0.37
C ILE A 139 -4.22 -0.03 1.41
N PRO A 140 -3.34 0.99 1.22
CA PRO A 140 -3.11 2.02 2.21
C PRO A 140 -4.33 2.83 2.55
N ARG A 141 -4.66 2.93 3.84
CA ARG A 141 -5.79 3.69 4.37
C ARG A 141 -5.47 5.15 4.65
N GLU A 142 -4.18 5.44 4.84
CA GLU A 142 -3.68 6.74 5.26
C GLU A 142 -2.34 7.05 4.59
N ALA A 143 -2.13 8.32 4.29
CA ALA A 143 -0.85 8.86 3.85
C ALA A 143 -0.64 10.25 4.43
N PHE A 144 0.61 10.59 4.68
CA PHE A 144 1.03 11.81 5.34
C PHE A 144 2.11 12.50 4.53
N ALA A 145 2.01 13.82 4.43
CA ALA A 145 3.07 14.64 3.86
C ALA A 145 3.29 15.88 4.71
N THR A 146 4.54 16.27 4.88
CA THR A 146 4.90 17.58 5.40
C THR A 146 5.37 18.44 4.23
N VAL A 147 4.75 19.59 4.07
CA VAL A 147 5.06 20.54 2.99
C VAL A 147 5.31 21.91 3.52
N ALA A 148 6.04 22.73 2.79
CA ALA A 148 6.16 24.14 3.06
C ALA A 148 5.80 24.95 1.81
N VAL A 149 5.11 26.05 2.00
CA VAL A 149 4.76 27.04 0.98
C VAL A 149 5.04 28.44 1.52
N GLU A 150 5.24 29.41 0.65
CA GLU A 150 5.31 30.81 1.07
C GLU A 150 4.09 31.15 1.93
N SER A 151 4.28 31.87 3.04
CA SER A 151 3.22 32.12 4.04
C SER A 151 1.94 32.71 3.43
N HIS A 152 2.07 33.55 2.41
CA HIS A 152 0.91 34.14 1.72
C HIS A 152 0.15 33.13 0.83
N LYS A 153 0.73 31.96 0.50
CA LYS A 153 0.09 30.87 -0.26
C LYS A 153 -0.54 29.80 0.62
N ALA A 154 -0.38 29.85 1.95
CA ALA A 154 -0.89 28.84 2.85
C ALA A 154 -2.41 28.64 2.76
N ASP A 155 -3.17 29.72 2.63
CA ASP A 155 -4.63 29.64 2.49
C ASP A 155 -5.05 29.13 1.10
N ALA A 156 -4.26 29.41 0.06
CA ALA A 156 -4.46 28.83 -1.26
C ALA A 156 -4.27 27.31 -1.23
N LEU A 157 -3.24 26.79 -0.52
CA LEU A 157 -3.04 25.36 -0.33
C LEU A 157 -4.21 24.70 0.40
N LYS A 158 -4.72 25.32 1.48
CA LYS A 158 -5.90 24.81 2.21
C LYS A 158 -7.14 24.77 1.31
N SER A 159 -7.34 25.81 0.52
CA SER A 159 -8.46 25.89 -0.44
C SER A 159 -8.34 24.81 -1.52
N ALA A 160 -7.16 24.61 -2.07
CA ALA A 160 -6.87 23.54 -3.02
C ALA A 160 -7.12 22.14 -2.41
N ALA A 161 -6.71 21.92 -1.15
CA ALA A 161 -6.97 20.69 -0.44
C ALA A 161 -8.47 20.40 -0.24
N ALA A 162 -9.25 21.42 0.09
CA ALA A 162 -10.71 21.31 0.21
C ALA A 162 -11.39 21.00 -1.14
N GLN A 163 -10.95 21.64 -2.22
CA GLN A 163 -11.46 21.36 -3.56
C GLN A 163 -11.09 19.94 -4.01
N PHE A 164 -9.86 19.52 -3.77
CA PHE A 164 -9.40 18.16 -4.08
C PHE A 164 -10.18 17.11 -3.26
N LEU A 165 -10.43 17.37 -1.96
CA LEU A 165 -11.26 16.49 -1.14
C LEU A 165 -12.66 16.31 -1.75
N SER A 166 -13.30 17.40 -2.17
CA SER A 166 -14.60 17.34 -2.84
C SER A 166 -14.55 16.52 -4.13
N ALA A 167 -13.48 16.64 -4.91
CA ALA A 167 -13.30 15.88 -6.13
C ALA A 167 -13.16 14.37 -5.85
N ILE A 168 -12.31 13.98 -4.89
CA ILE A 168 -12.12 12.56 -4.53
C ILE A 168 -13.33 11.96 -3.81
N GLN A 169 -14.12 12.76 -3.08
CA GLN A 169 -15.40 12.32 -2.53
C GLN A 169 -16.42 12.03 -3.64
N ASN A 170 -16.45 12.79 -4.71
CA ASN A 170 -17.28 12.50 -5.87
C ASN A 170 -16.79 11.24 -6.63
N GLU A 171 -15.49 11.02 -6.69
CA GLU A 171 -14.88 9.88 -7.37
C GLU A 171 -15.05 8.57 -6.58
N HIS A 172 -14.86 8.60 -5.26
CA HIS A 172 -14.78 7.41 -4.41
C HIS A 172 -15.86 7.35 -3.31
N GLY A 173 -16.67 8.40 -3.11
CA GLY A 173 -17.48 8.60 -1.91
C GLY A 173 -18.41 7.45 -1.53
N ILE A 174 -18.92 6.68 -2.48
CA ILE A 174 -19.77 5.50 -2.20
C ILE A 174 -18.92 4.41 -1.55
N LYS A 175 -17.69 4.22 -2.00
CA LYS A 175 -16.76 3.20 -1.50
C LYS A 175 -15.99 3.69 -0.28
N GLU A 176 -15.69 4.98 -0.23
CA GLU A 176 -14.85 5.63 0.78
C GLU A 176 -15.60 6.78 1.50
N PRO A 177 -16.69 6.48 2.23
CA PRO A 177 -17.59 7.51 2.79
C PRO A 177 -16.93 8.39 3.86
N ASN A 178 -15.82 7.95 4.44
CA ASN A 178 -15.10 8.65 5.52
C ASN A 178 -13.81 9.33 5.05
N ILE A 179 -13.57 9.39 3.72
CA ILE A 179 -12.34 9.99 3.19
C ILE A 179 -12.23 11.46 3.62
N ALA A 180 -11.07 11.82 4.15
CA ALA A 180 -10.76 13.17 4.62
C ALA A 180 -9.34 13.56 4.25
N LEU A 181 -9.15 14.82 3.88
CA LEU A 181 -7.83 15.45 3.72
C LEU A 181 -7.74 16.60 4.71
N VAL A 182 -6.90 16.46 5.71
CA VAL A 182 -6.72 17.43 6.79
C VAL A 182 -5.42 18.18 6.57
N THR A 183 -5.46 19.50 6.76
CA THR A 183 -4.30 20.38 6.66
C THR A 183 -4.09 21.10 7.99
N GLU A 184 -2.95 20.88 8.63
CA GLU A 184 -2.62 21.43 9.93
C GLU A 184 -1.30 22.21 9.88
N PRO A 185 -1.21 23.39 10.52
CA PRO A 185 0.06 24.07 10.63
C PRO A 185 1.03 23.27 11.51
N LEU A 186 2.30 23.30 11.12
CA LEU A 186 3.38 22.61 11.83
C LEU A 186 4.51 23.61 12.08
N ALA A 187 5.22 23.48 13.19
CA ALA A 187 6.46 24.23 13.38
C ALA A 187 7.47 23.89 12.28
N HIS A 188 8.23 24.88 11.84
CA HIS A 188 9.24 24.69 10.80
C HIS A 188 10.18 23.52 11.15
N GLN A 189 10.38 22.61 10.22
CA GLN A 189 11.21 21.42 10.43
C GLN A 189 12.06 21.11 9.19
N GLY A 190 13.38 21.16 9.38
CA GLY A 190 14.33 20.51 8.50
C GLY A 190 14.46 21.08 7.08
N ALA A 191 15.04 20.27 6.21
CA ALA A 191 15.24 20.54 4.80
C ALA A 191 14.14 19.88 3.95
N ALA A 192 13.73 20.55 2.90
CA ALA A 192 12.83 20.02 1.89
C ALA A 192 13.60 19.31 0.78
N LEU A 193 12.94 18.50 0.01
CA LEU A 193 13.49 18.00 -1.25
C LEU A 193 13.79 19.17 -2.18
N SER A 194 14.90 19.07 -2.94
CA SER A 194 15.11 19.94 -4.09
C SER A 194 13.96 19.81 -5.07
N ALA A 195 13.73 20.83 -5.89
CA ALA A 195 12.65 20.80 -6.88
C ALA A 195 12.74 19.57 -7.81
N ASP A 196 13.95 19.21 -8.26
CA ASP A 196 14.17 18.01 -9.08
C ASP A 196 13.80 16.71 -8.33
N SER A 197 14.27 16.55 -7.08
CA SER A 197 13.97 15.36 -6.29
C SER A 197 12.48 15.26 -5.98
N ARG A 198 11.80 16.37 -5.64
CA ARG A 198 10.35 16.42 -5.46
C ARG A 198 9.61 15.96 -6.71
N ASP A 199 9.95 16.54 -7.86
CA ASP A 199 9.25 16.26 -9.11
C ASP A 199 9.46 14.82 -9.57
N ARG A 200 10.68 14.29 -9.44
CA ARG A 200 10.99 12.88 -9.72
C ARG A 200 10.21 11.95 -8.80
N PHE A 201 10.16 12.22 -7.50
CA PHE A 201 9.41 11.43 -6.53
C PHE A 201 7.91 11.43 -6.83
N LEU A 202 7.31 12.60 -7.03
CA LEU A 202 5.88 12.72 -7.33
C LEU A 202 5.53 12.10 -8.70
N ASN A 203 6.38 12.27 -9.70
CA ASN A 203 6.19 11.63 -11.01
C ASN A 203 6.29 10.12 -10.92
N LEU A 204 7.26 9.57 -10.16
CA LEU A 204 7.38 8.14 -9.95
C LEU A 204 6.12 7.57 -9.30
N LEU A 205 5.63 8.16 -8.19
CA LEU A 205 4.39 7.73 -7.56
C LEU A 205 3.17 7.83 -8.47
N ASN A 206 3.04 8.90 -9.25
CA ASN A 206 1.89 9.09 -10.12
C ASN A 206 1.93 8.20 -11.37
N SER A 207 3.09 7.93 -11.94
CA SER A 207 3.24 7.07 -13.10
C SER A 207 3.16 5.58 -12.75
N THR A 208 3.51 5.18 -11.52
CA THR A 208 3.37 3.80 -11.07
C THR A 208 1.89 3.39 -11.10
N PRO A 209 1.50 2.34 -11.83
CA PRO A 209 0.13 1.85 -11.85
C PRO A 209 -0.34 1.45 -10.44
N ASN A 210 -1.64 1.44 -10.20
CA ASN A 210 -2.22 0.91 -8.95
C ASN A 210 -3.63 0.39 -9.21
N GLY A 211 -3.98 -0.73 -8.60
CA GLY A 211 -5.26 -1.39 -8.80
C GLY A 211 -5.19 -2.52 -9.82
N VAL A 212 -6.33 -2.85 -10.41
CA VAL A 212 -6.43 -3.88 -11.45
C VAL A 212 -5.78 -3.38 -12.74
N ILE A 213 -4.81 -4.14 -13.24
CA ILE A 213 -4.13 -3.88 -14.52
C ILE A 213 -4.81 -4.67 -15.64
N ARG A 214 -5.15 -5.95 -15.37
CA ARG A 214 -5.80 -6.82 -16.34
C ARG A 214 -6.74 -7.78 -15.63
N ASN A 215 -7.92 -8.00 -16.25
CA ASN A 215 -8.81 -9.09 -15.89
C ASN A 215 -8.53 -10.32 -16.78
N SER A 216 -8.83 -11.51 -16.26
CA SER A 216 -8.68 -12.75 -17.00
C SER A 216 -9.64 -12.82 -18.18
N ASP A 217 -9.11 -13.19 -19.35
CA ASP A 217 -9.92 -13.45 -20.54
C ASP A 217 -10.63 -14.81 -20.47
N VAL A 218 -10.13 -15.71 -19.63
CA VAL A 218 -10.62 -17.09 -19.52
C VAL A 218 -11.59 -17.25 -18.35
N ALA A 219 -11.27 -16.69 -17.20
CA ALA A 219 -12.08 -16.78 -15.97
C ALA A 219 -12.78 -15.44 -15.72
N LYS A 220 -14.09 -15.36 -16.04
CA LYS A 220 -14.87 -14.13 -15.90
C LYS A 220 -14.91 -13.67 -14.43
N GLY A 221 -14.58 -12.39 -14.20
CA GLY A 221 -14.60 -11.78 -12.88
C GLY A 221 -13.31 -11.99 -12.07
N VAL A 222 -12.36 -12.74 -12.59
CA VAL A 222 -11.07 -12.95 -11.95
C VAL A 222 -10.07 -11.89 -12.41
N VAL A 223 -9.40 -11.26 -11.46
CA VAL A 223 -8.26 -10.36 -11.73
C VAL A 223 -7.06 -11.21 -12.11
N GLU A 224 -6.49 -10.96 -13.27
CA GLU A 224 -5.28 -11.66 -13.75
C GLU A 224 -4.02 -10.96 -13.24
N THR A 225 -3.99 -9.64 -13.35
CA THR A 225 -2.83 -8.85 -12.94
C THR A 225 -3.29 -7.60 -12.20
N SER A 226 -2.70 -7.36 -11.06
CA SER A 226 -2.91 -6.15 -10.27
C SER A 226 -1.60 -5.64 -9.68
N LEU A 227 -1.57 -4.38 -9.28
CA LEU A 227 -0.46 -3.78 -8.55
C LEU A 227 -1.00 -2.93 -7.41
N ASN A 228 -0.42 -3.07 -6.22
CA ASN A 228 -0.71 -2.25 -5.06
C ASN A 228 0.54 -1.48 -4.63
N ILE A 229 0.45 -0.15 -4.58
CA ILE A 229 1.47 0.68 -3.91
C ILE A 229 1.19 0.59 -2.42
N GLY A 230 1.83 -0.37 -1.74
CA GLY A 230 1.53 -0.72 -0.36
C GLY A 230 2.17 0.21 0.65
N VAL A 231 3.48 0.47 0.52
CA VAL A 231 4.22 1.28 1.48
C VAL A 231 5.08 2.30 0.76
N VAL A 232 5.07 3.53 1.25
CA VAL A 232 5.98 4.59 0.81
C VAL A 232 6.68 5.14 2.05
N THR A 233 8.00 5.14 2.02
CA THR A 233 8.86 5.75 3.04
C THR A 233 9.77 6.78 2.41
N MET A 234 10.10 7.82 3.16
CA MET A 234 11.04 8.85 2.73
C MET A 234 12.01 9.11 3.87
N GLU A 235 13.25 8.75 3.62
CA GLU A 235 14.38 8.99 4.50
C GLU A 235 15.12 10.29 4.13
N GLU A 236 16.28 10.54 4.72
CA GLU A 236 17.04 11.76 4.47
C GLU A 236 17.58 11.81 3.05
N ASP A 237 18.14 10.73 2.55
CA ASP A 237 18.89 10.63 1.29
C ASP A 237 18.19 9.79 0.21
N HIS A 238 17.13 9.07 0.54
CA HIS A 238 16.36 8.27 -0.41
C HIS A 238 14.88 8.15 -0.05
N ALA A 239 14.06 7.76 -1.02
CA ALA A 239 12.70 7.31 -0.80
C ALA A 239 12.51 5.92 -1.37
N GLU A 240 11.72 5.10 -0.70
CA GLU A 240 11.32 3.78 -1.17
C GLU A 240 9.82 3.70 -1.43
N ILE A 241 9.48 3.07 -2.55
CA ILE A 241 8.11 2.75 -2.94
C ILE A 241 8.02 1.24 -3.06
N ASN A 242 7.32 0.62 -2.12
CA ASN A 242 7.12 -0.82 -2.06
C ASN A 242 5.79 -1.19 -2.70
N CYS A 243 5.84 -1.95 -3.76
CA CYS A 243 4.69 -2.42 -4.51
C CYS A 243 4.59 -3.94 -4.45
N LEU A 244 3.36 -4.44 -4.36
CA LEU A 244 3.07 -5.86 -4.56
C LEU A 244 2.31 -6.02 -5.87
N ILE A 245 2.87 -6.81 -6.77
CA ILE A 245 2.28 -7.19 -8.07
C ILE A 245 1.74 -8.61 -7.92
N ARG A 246 0.55 -8.83 -8.39
CA ARG A 246 -0.09 -10.15 -8.42
C ARG A 246 -0.62 -10.46 -9.80
#